data_1d05254dcf9848226dcc1fd407bf9265
#
_entry.id   1d05254dcf9848226dcc1fd407bf9265
#
_cell.length_a   1.000
_cell.length_b   1.000
_cell.length_c   1.000
_cell.angle_alpha   90.00
_cell.angle_beta   90.00
_cell.angle_gamma   90.00
#
_symmetry.space_group_name_H-M   'P 1'
#
loop_
_entity.id
_entity.type
_entity.pdbx_description
1 polymer ?
#
loop_
_entity_poly.entity_id
_entity_poly.type
_entity_poly.pdbx_seq_one_letter_code
_entity_poly.pdbx_strand_id
1 'polypeptide(L)'
;MERFKFCEEGPRGSWLHSPTHGFGGRSVCSNLELLFLVGLVETQRWTYNRHRFATARADPNPRNIPTMTLIEPRTLKGFRDFLPAKMIQREKLMETAKKVYRRYGFMPIDTPALEYLEILTGKGSEETDRQMYHFIDAGGRPVGMRFDLTVPLARFAAQHINELGIPFKRYHIAPVWRGESPQDGRFREFIQCDFDTIGTTGVVSDIETALVIHELLLEIGIEQFRIRINNRQILTGLLDSLELEHQSTHVLRALDKLDKIGPEGVAKELDQVGITTDQSNKIFQFAQIQGPHQQVLSQLAQLLPSSQLASQGIERLERVTSAMLAAGVPAHRFEIDVSIARGLDYYTGIIFETTLLELPRIGSVCSGGRYDNLAGLFTKQQLPGIGASLGLDRLLAALEKLGRLDEAPRTAEVFIPLFDPDRINDYFALASMVRSTGISTEIFPEPKKLGQQLKYADQRGFLVALIAGARELDQGLVQIKDLRTQTATEVAWKNQPETFLTTLKSVLGLNSMLS
;
A
#
# COMPACT_ATOMS: atom_id res chain seq x y z
N MET A 1 46.61 18.51 16.49
CA MET A 1 47.57 18.95 15.47
C MET A 1 46.96 18.54 14.14
N GLU A 2 46.48 19.35 13.26
CA GLU A 2 46.62 20.76 12.96
C GLU A 2 45.29 21.34 12.49
N ARG A 3 45.12 22.57 12.79
CA ARG A 3 44.04 23.49 12.38
C ARG A 3 44.22 23.88 10.92
N PHE A 4 43.13 24.09 10.17
CA PHE A 4 43.08 25.17 9.18
C PHE A 4 41.77 25.95 9.24
N LYS A 5 41.95 27.25 9.07
CA LYS A 5 41.13 28.39 9.41
C LYS A 5 40.08 28.74 8.37
N PHE A 6 39.01 29.38 8.87
CA PHE A 6 38.10 30.31 8.20
C PHE A 6 38.81 31.39 7.36
N CYS A 7 38.16 31.83 6.26
CA CYS A 7 38.17 33.23 5.80
C CYS A 7 36.79 33.59 5.24
N GLU A 8 36.19 34.59 5.90
CA GLU A 8 35.11 35.45 5.41
C GLU A 8 35.68 36.50 4.46
N GLU A 9 34.89 37.05 3.54
CA GLU A 9 34.59 38.47 3.33
C GLU A 9 33.84 38.71 2.01
N GLY A 10 32.66 39.37 2.05
CA GLY A 10 32.04 40.11 0.96
C GLY A 10 32.66 41.53 0.84
N PRO A 11 32.12 42.60 0.21
CA PRO A 11 30.72 42.83 -0.20
C PRO A 11 30.50 43.70 -1.49
N ARG A 12 29.20 43.93 -1.83
CA ARG A 12 28.56 45.13 -2.45
C ARG A 12 29.00 45.71 -3.82
N GLY A 13 27.98 46.03 -4.62
CA GLY A 13 28.08 47.06 -5.64
C GLY A 13 26.96 47.06 -6.69
N SER A 14 26.00 47.87 -6.48
CA SER A 14 24.88 48.48 -7.16
C SER A 14 25.17 49.14 -8.53
N TRP A 15 24.02 49.53 -9.17
CA TRP A 15 23.66 50.58 -10.13
C TRP A 15 23.23 50.10 -11.53
N LEU A 16 21.91 50.16 -11.82
CA LEU A 16 21.14 51.15 -12.57
C LEU A 16 21.67 51.54 -13.98
N HIS A 17 20.85 51.27 -15.03
CA HIS A 17 20.18 52.24 -15.88
C HIS A 17 19.61 51.62 -17.16
N SER A 18 18.33 51.84 -17.39
CA SER A 18 17.69 51.96 -18.71
C SER A 18 18.12 53.30 -19.40
N PRO A 19 17.98 53.52 -20.73
CA PRO A 19 16.66 53.85 -21.29
C PRO A 19 16.38 53.51 -22.78
N THR A 20 15.09 53.40 -23.06
CA THR A 20 14.25 53.94 -24.16
C THR A 20 14.80 54.21 -25.56
N HIS A 21 13.97 53.84 -26.55
CA HIS A 21 13.45 54.45 -27.77
C HIS A 21 13.15 53.33 -28.78
N GLY A 22 12.05 53.19 -29.53
CA GLY A 22 10.97 54.06 -29.86
C GLY A 22 10.67 53.98 -31.36
N PHE A 23 9.37 53.88 -31.73
CA PHE A 23 8.80 54.08 -33.09
C PHE A 23 9.03 52.96 -34.12
N GLY A 24 8.05 52.45 -34.80
CA GLY A 24 6.79 52.86 -35.44
C GLY A 24 6.59 51.92 -36.61
N GLY A 25 5.46 51.38 -36.85
CA GLY A 25 4.35 51.89 -37.52
C GLY A 25 3.96 51.11 -38.78
N ARG A 26 2.66 50.80 -38.91
CA ARG A 26 1.83 50.55 -40.10
C ARG A 26 1.90 49.18 -40.77
N SER A 27 0.85 48.34 -40.57
CA SER A 27 -0.36 48.26 -41.42
C SER A 27 -0.12 48.02 -42.91
N VAL A 28 -0.62 46.91 -43.44
CA VAL A 28 -1.53 46.84 -44.61
C VAL A 28 -2.03 45.38 -44.79
N CYS A 29 -3.32 45.29 -45.06
CA CYS A 29 -4.14 44.15 -45.47
C CYS A 29 -3.68 43.49 -46.77
N SER A 30 -4.00 42.19 -46.97
CA SER A 30 -5.04 41.77 -47.93
C SER A 30 -4.93 40.28 -48.26
N ASN A 31 -6.03 39.58 -48.08
CA ASN A 31 -6.73 38.66 -48.99
C ASN A 31 -5.94 37.68 -49.89
N LEU A 32 -6.27 36.42 -49.82
CA LEU A 32 -7.11 35.64 -50.74
C LEU A 32 -6.92 34.11 -50.58
N GLU A 33 -8.01 33.47 -50.32
CA GLU A 33 -8.62 32.30 -50.98
C GLU A 33 -7.97 30.92 -51.00
N LEU A 34 -8.73 30.03 -50.40
CA LEU A 34 -9.27 28.73 -50.89
C LEU A 34 -8.32 27.72 -51.55
N LEU A 35 -8.27 26.54 -50.90
CA LEU A 35 -8.58 25.28 -51.59
C LEU A 35 -8.95 24.17 -50.57
N PHE A 36 -10.15 23.66 -50.77
CA PHE A 36 -10.73 22.48 -50.10
C PHE A 36 -9.95 21.22 -50.43
N LEU A 37 -9.67 20.40 -49.43
CA LEU A 37 -9.59 18.96 -49.61
C LEU A 37 -10.20 18.27 -48.38
N VAL A 38 -11.33 17.60 -48.65
CA VAL A 38 -12.14 16.82 -47.76
C VAL A 38 -11.38 15.55 -47.37
N GLY A 39 -11.15 15.36 -46.08
CA GLY A 39 -10.78 14.08 -45.48
C GLY A 39 -11.67 13.82 -44.29
N LEU A 40 -12.65 12.93 -44.47
CA LEU A 40 -13.53 12.44 -43.43
C LEU A 40 -12.71 11.79 -42.29
N VAL A 41 -12.68 12.45 -41.16
CA VAL A 41 -12.39 11.81 -39.88
C VAL A 41 -13.66 11.94 -39.05
N GLU A 42 -14.31 10.81 -38.79
CA GLU A 42 -15.42 10.69 -37.85
C GLU A 42 -14.97 11.12 -36.44
N THR A 43 -15.22 12.37 -36.12
CA THR A 43 -15.14 12.85 -34.75
C THR A 43 -16.42 12.42 -34.03
N GLN A 44 -16.35 11.34 -33.27
CA GLN A 44 -17.33 11.11 -32.20
C GLN A 44 -17.25 12.27 -31.21
N ARG A 45 -18.03 13.30 -31.45
CA ARG A 45 -18.31 14.39 -30.51
C ARG A 45 -19.07 13.82 -29.34
N TRP A 46 -18.38 13.67 -28.21
CA TRP A 46 -19.05 13.64 -26.92
C TRP A 46 -19.71 15.01 -26.71
N THR A 47 -20.98 15.12 -27.09
CA THR A 47 -21.81 16.26 -26.70
C THR A 47 -22.10 16.18 -25.21
N TYR A 48 -21.27 16.83 -24.43
CA TYR A 48 -21.60 17.16 -23.05
C TYR A 48 -22.86 18.01 -23.09
N ASN A 49 -23.94 17.45 -22.61
CA ASN A 49 -25.28 18.04 -22.70
C ASN A 49 -25.34 19.34 -21.87
N ARG A 50 -24.95 20.48 -22.46
CA ARG A 50 -25.04 21.84 -21.90
C ARG A 50 -26.48 22.34 -21.75
N HIS A 51 -27.48 21.52 -21.97
CA HIS A 51 -28.88 21.90 -21.93
C HIS A 51 -29.58 21.54 -20.61
N ARG A 52 -29.05 21.97 -19.48
CA ARG A 52 -29.84 22.04 -18.24
C ARG A 52 -29.57 23.29 -17.36
N PHE A 53 -28.97 24.33 -17.90
CA PHE A 53 -29.10 25.66 -17.31
C PHE A 53 -29.92 26.54 -18.28
N ALA A 54 -31.15 26.12 -18.56
CA ALA A 54 -32.14 27.04 -19.07
C ALA A 54 -32.39 28.07 -17.97
N THR A 55 -32.15 29.34 -18.30
CA THR A 55 -32.55 30.49 -17.49
C THR A 55 -34.01 30.32 -17.12
N ALA A 56 -34.27 29.80 -15.94
CA ALA A 56 -35.60 29.81 -15.36
C ALA A 56 -35.98 31.31 -15.15
N ARG A 57 -36.85 31.83 -15.99
CA ARG A 57 -37.57 33.07 -15.68
C ARG A 57 -38.24 32.84 -14.32
N ALA A 58 -37.94 33.68 -13.37
CA ALA A 58 -38.51 33.61 -12.03
C ALA A 58 -40.05 33.64 -12.17
N ASP A 59 -40.68 32.54 -11.84
CA ASP A 59 -42.13 32.44 -11.67
C ASP A 59 -42.47 33.22 -10.38
N PRO A 60 -43.32 34.25 -10.42
CA PRO A 60 -43.63 35.04 -9.26
C PRO A 60 -44.51 34.31 -8.20
N ASN A 61 -44.72 33.00 -8.37
CA ASN A 61 -45.50 32.22 -7.41
C ASN A 61 -44.59 31.51 -6.39
N PRO A 62 -44.56 31.93 -5.10
CA PRO A 62 -43.64 31.37 -4.09
C PRO A 62 -43.96 29.92 -3.67
N ARG A 63 -44.86 29.22 -4.37
CA ARG A 63 -45.27 27.84 -4.03
C ARG A 63 -44.61 26.75 -4.86
N ASN A 64 -43.78 27.07 -5.86
CA ASN A 64 -43.02 26.10 -6.66
C ASN A 64 -41.52 26.19 -6.37
N ILE A 65 -41.11 25.81 -5.17
CA ILE A 65 -39.69 25.41 -4.95
C ILE A 65 -39.55 24.08 -5.67
N PRO A 66 -38.67 23.95 -6.71
CA PRO A 66 -38.43 22.66 -7.34
C PRO A 66 -37.92 21.73 -6.25
N THR A 67 -38.66 20.66 -5.97
CA THR A 67 -38.20 19.59 -5.08
C THR A 67 -36.89 19.04 -5.68
N MET A 68 -35.77 19.39 -5.06
CA MET A 68 -34.47 18.78 -5.44
C MET A 68 -34.61 17.28 -5.25
N THR A 69 -34.59 16.54 -6.36
CA THR A 69 -34.55 15.09 -6.29
C THR A 69 -33.21 14.72 -5.64
N LEU A 70 -33.26 14.13 -4.44
CA LEU A 70 -32.06 13.65 -3.75
C LEU A 70 -31.38 12.58 -4.60
N ILE A 71 -30.06 12.65 -4.69
CA ILE A 71 -29.25 11.61 -5.31
C ILE A 71 -29.05 10.50 -4.27
N GLU A 72 -29.33 9.26 -4.63
CA GLU A 72 -29.07 8.10 -3.78
C GLU A 72 -27.57 7.98 -3.50
N PRO A 73 -27.14 8.06 -2.21
CA PRO A 73 -25.75 7.90 -1.83
C PRO A 73 -25.34 6.42 -1.94
N ARG A 74 -24.44 6.11 -2.90
CA ARG A 74 -23.94 4.75 -3.13
C ARG A 74 -22.51 4.76 -3.65
N THR A 75 -21.73 3.72 -3.27
CA THR A 75 -20.38 3.48 -3.78
C THR A 75 -20.40 2.61 -5.04
N LEU A 76 -19.34 2.66 -5.82
CA LEU A 76 -19.16 1.76 -6.96
C LEU A 76 -18.96 0.31 -6.49
N LYS A 77 -19.43 -0.66 -7.28
CA LYS A 77 -19.20 -2.07 -6.98
C LYS A 77 -17.71 -2.39 -6.89
N GLY A 78 -17.29 -2.98 -5.76
CA GLY A 78 -15.89 -3.33 -5.49
C GLY A 78 -15.07 -2.21 -4.83
N PHE A 79 -15.67 -1.02 -4.62
CA PHE A 79 -15.12 0.08 -3.82
C PHE A 79 -15.82 0.13 -2.47
N ARG A 80 -15.16 0.70 -1.46
CA ARG A 80 -15.67 0.71 -0.08
C ARG A 80 -15.38 2.02 0.61
N ASP A 81 -16.32 2.42 1.48
CA ASP A 81 -16.02 3.36 2.56
C ASP A 81 -15.45 2.62 3.77
N PHE A 82 -14.55 3.25 4.48
CA PHE A 82 -14.02 2.74 5.74
C PHE A 82 -14.54 3.58 6.90
N LEU A 83 -15.41 3.00 7.71
CA LEU A 83 -15.85 3.63 8.94
C LEU A 83 -14.67 3.76 9.93
N PRO A 84 -14.72 4.72 10.88
CA PRO A 84 -13.60 5.04 11.77
C PRO A 84 -12.97 3.82 12.44
N ALA A 85 -13.75 2.91 12.97
CA ALA A 85 -13.25 1.69 13.62
C ALA A 85 -12.33 0.86 12.69
N LYS A 86 -12.76 0.62 11.45
CA LYS A 86 -11.95 -0.11 10.46
C LYS A 86 -10.77 0.72 9.95
N MET A 87 -10.94 2.04 9.83
CA MET A 87 -9.87 2.92 9.36
C MET A 87 -8.73 3.00 10.38
N ILE A 88 -9.01 3.08 11.68
CA ILE A 88 -8.00 3.05 12.75
C ILE A 88 -7.17 1.76 12.69
N GLN A 89 -7.81 0.59 12.51
CA GLN A 89 -7.09 -0.67 12.34
C GLN A 89 -6.20 -0.68 11.11
N ARG A 90 -6.71 -0.13 10.02
CA ARG A 90 -5.98 -0.01 8.75
C ARG A 90 -4.75 0.88 8.89
N GLU A 91 -4.87 2.02 9.57
CA GLU A 91 -3.75 2.92 9.88
C GLU A 91 -2.71 2.23 10.78
N LYS A 92 -3.14 1.50 11.82
CA LYS A 92 -2.25 0.73 12.70
C LYS A 92 -1.41 -0.28 11.90
N LEU A 93 -2.01 -1.00 10.96
CA LEU A 93 -1.28 -1.94 10.10
C LEU A 93 -0.28 -1.23 9.19
N MET A 94 -0.65 -0.06 8.62
CA MET A 94 0.25 0.73 7.79
C MET A 94 1.44 1.27 8.59
N GLU A 95 1.22 1.75 9.82
CA GLU A 95 2.31 2.24 10.68
C GLU A 95 3.24 1.10 11.11
N THR A 96 2.69 -0.09 11.40
CA THR A 96 3.48 -1.30 11.66
C THR A 96 4.38 -1.65 10.47
N ALA A 97 3.82 -1.62 9.26
CA ALA A 97 4.61 -1.87 8.05
C ALA A 97 5.72 -0.83 7.86
N LYS A 98 5.42 0.46 8.01
CA LYS A 98 6.42 1.55 7.94
C LYS A 98 7.54 1.36 8.97
N LYS A 99 7.20 0.97 10.20
CA LYS A 99 8.16 0.73 11.28
C LYS A 99 9.14 -0.40 10.90
N VAL A 100 8.63 -1.51 10.38
CA VAL A 100 9.48 -2.64 9.93
C VAL A 100 10.36 -2.20 8.76
N TYR A 101 9.80 -1.59 7.72
CA TYR A 101 10.58 -1.17 6.56
C TYR A 101 11.72 -0.21 6.93
N ARG A 102 11.47 0.75 7.83
CA ARG A 102 12.50 1.68 8.33
C ARG A 102 13.61 0.98 9.09
N ARG A 103 13.34 -0.10 9.84
CA ARG A 103 14.38 -0.92 10.52
C ARG A 103 15.38 -1.51 9.52
N TYR A 104 14.93 -1.82 8.32
CA TYR A 104 15.77 -2.34 7.23
C TYR A 104 16.35 -1.23 6.33
N GLY A 105 16.17 0.03 6.68
CA GLY A 105 16.72 1.16 5.95
C GLY A 105 15.97 1.53 4.67
N PHE A 106 14.73 1.08 4.49
CA PHE A 106 13.90 1.52 3.36
C PHE A 106 13.40 2.95 3.56
N MET A 107 13.44 3.76 2.51
CA MET A 107 13.01 5.16 2.51
C MET A 107 11.64 5.32 1.86
N PRO A 108 10.79 6.24 2.34
CA PRO A 108 9.48 6.49 1.74
C PRO A 108 9.61 7.18 0.38
N ILE A 109 8.76 6.75 -0.57
CA ILE A 109 8.50 7.49 -1.81
C ILE A 109 7.00 7.57 -2.04
N ASP A 110 6.59 8.41 -2.99
CA ASP A 110 5.26 8.40 -3.59
C ASP A 110 5.37 8.62 -5.10
N THR A 111 4.41 8.07 -5.85
CA THR A 111 4.27 8.28 -7.30
C THR A 111 2.82 8.64 -7.61
N PRO A 112 2.54 9.34 -8.73
CA PRO A 112 1.18 9.69 -9.10
C PRO A 112 0.25 8.47 -9.20
N ALA A 113 -1.01 8.65 -8.80
CA ALA A 113 -2.05 7.63 -8.97
C ALA A 113 -2.42 7.41 -10.45
N LEU A 114 -2.27 8.47 -11.26
CA LEU A 114 -2.45 8.45 -12.71
C LEU A 114 -1.09 8.55 -13.39
N GLU A 115 -0.86 7.68 -14.35
CA GLU A 115 0.30 7.68 -15.23
C GLU A 115 -0.17 7.75 -16.69
N TYR A 116 0.71 8.12 -17.60
CA TYR A 116 0.44 7.89 -19.03
C TYR A 116 0.18 6.41 -19.27
N LEU A 117 -0.79 6.09 -20.10
CA LEU A 117 -1.18 4.70 -20.35
C LEU A 117 0.00 3.86 -20.86
N GLU A 118 0.88 4.43 -21.69
CA GLU A 118 2.09 3.78 -22.20
C GLU A 118 3.10 3.38 -21.12
N ILE A 119 3.09 4.06 -19.97
CA ILE A 119 3.91 3.69 -18.80
C ILE A 119 3.41 2.40 -18.18
N LEU A 120 2.09 2.26 -18.08
CA LEU A 120 1.44 1.16 -17.37
C LEU A 120 1.27 -0.10 -18.23
N THR A 121 1.17 0.04 -19.54
CA THR A 121 0.96 -1.06 -20.50
C THR A 121 2.26 -1.62 -21.07
N GLY A 122 2.19 -2.81 -21.68
CA GLY A 122 3.32 -3.41 -22.41
C GLY A 122 4.27 -4.29 -21.60
N LYS A 123 4.00 -4.51 -20.31
CA LYS A 123 4.73 -5.48 -19.46
C LYS A 123 3.81 -6.37 -18.62
N GLY A 124 2.51 -6.10 -18.63
CA GLY A 124 1.51 -6.98 -18.07
C GLY A 124 1.05 -8.03 -19.08
N SER A 125 0.28 -9.00 -18.60
CA SER A 125 -0.47 -9.89 -19.47
C SER A 125 -1.64 -9.11 -20.12
N GLU A 126 -2.20 -9.64 -21.22
CA GLU A 126 -3.44 -9.11 -21.76
C GLU A 126 -4.57 -9.00 -20.71
N GLU A 127 -4.53 -9.86 -19.69
CA GLU A 127 -5.47 -9.83 -18.58
C GLU A 127 -5.26 -8.58 -17.70
N THR A 128 -4.03 -8.19 -17.43
CA THR A 128 -3.68 -6.96 -16.70
C THR A 128 -4.20 -5.73 -17.45
N ASP A 129 -3.98 -5.68 -18.77
CA ASP A 129 -4.43 -4.56 -19.59
C ASP A 129 -5.98 -4.46 -19.63
N ARG A 130 -6.71 -5.59 -19.65
CA ARG A 130 -8.18 -5.62 -19.58
C ARG A 130 -8.73 -5.16 -18.22
N GLN A 131 -7.98 -5.35 -17.16
CA GLN A 131 -8.40 -4.98 -15.79
C GLN A 131 -7.98 -3.57 -15.39
N MET A 132 -7.25 -2.85 -16.25
CA MET A 132 -6.77 -1.50 -15.97
C MET A 132 -7.89 -0.47 -16.13
N TYR A 133 -8.02 0.44 -15.17
CA TYR A 133 -8.85 1.63 -15.33
C TYR A 133 -8.09 2.68 -16.13
N HIS A 134 -8.58 2.99 -17.33
CA HIS A 134 -7.96 3.99 -18.20
C HIS A 134 -9.02 4.87 -18.87
N PHE A 135 -8.64 6.07 -19.25
CA PHE A 135 -9.50 7.06 -19.90
C PHE A 135 -8.66 8.13 -20.61
N ILE A 136 -9.34 8.99 -21.37
CA ILE A 136 -8.72 10.17 -21.94
C ILE A 136 -8.93 11.35 -20.98
N ASP A 137 -7.86 12.01 -20.57
CA ASP A 137 -7.94 13.16 -19.66
C ASP A 137 -8.47 14.44 -20.38
N ALA A 138 -8.68 15.51 -19.62
CA ALA A 138 -9.16 16.79 -20.16
C ALA A 138 -8.20 17.42 -21.20
N GLY A 139 -6.94 17.02 -21.21
CA GLY A 139 -5.92 17.44 -22.18
C GLY A 139 -5.84 16.55 -23.42
N GLY A 140 -6.73 15.55 -23.56
CA GLY A 140 -6.75 14.61 -24.69
C GLY A 140 -5.69 13.50 -24.60
N ARG A 141 -5.08 13.28 -23.43
CA ARG A 141 -4.01 12.29 -23.23
C ARG A 141 -4.58 10.96 -22.72
N PRO A 142 -4.15 9.80 -23.24
CA PRO A 142 -4.48 8.52 -22.68
C PRO A 142 -3.74 8.33 -21.34
N VAL A 143 -4.50 8.14 -20.26
CA VAL A 143 -4.00 7.94 -18.91
C VAL A 143 -4.65 6.72 -18.27
N GLY A 144 -3.95 6.10 -17.31
CA GLY A 144 -4.48 4.96 -16.55
C GLY A 144 -4.23 5.12 -15.07
N MET A 145 -5.07 4.48 -14.25
CA MET A 145 -4.82 4.34 -12.82
C MET A 145 -3.83 3.20 -12.60
N ARG A 146 -2.82 3.42 -11.76
CA ARG A 146 -1.78 2.41 -11.47
C ARG A 146 -2.38 1.10 -10.98
N PHE A 147 -1.98 0.01 -11.62
CA PHE A 147 -2.41 -1.35 -11.32
C PHE A 147 -1.63 -1.98 -10.16
N ASP A 148 -0.38 -1.57 -10.00
CA ASP A 148 0.56 -1.88 -8.92
C ASP A 148 1.44 -0.66 -8.61
N LEU A 149 2.35 -0.80 -7.63
CA LEU A 149 3.31 0.24 -7.30
C LEU A 149 4.72 -0.02 -7.87
N THR A 150 4.92 -1.16 -8.55
CA THR A 150 6.22 -1.60 -9.06
C THR A 150 6.52 -1.02 -10.45
N VAL A 151 5.53 -0.98 -11.36
CA VAL A 151 5.70 -0.35 -12.68
C VAL A 151 5.95 1.17 -12.55
N PRO A 152 5.17 1.93 -11.75
CA PRO A 152 5.50 3.32 -11.43
C PRO A 152 6.87 3.50 -10.77
N LEU A 153 7.31 2.57 -9.92
CA LEU A 153 8.66 2.58 -9.35
C LEU A 153 9.75 2.46 -10.42
N ALA A 154 9.56 1.57 -11.40
CA ALA A 154 10.55 1.38 -12.46
C ALA A 154 10.71 2.67 -13.30
N ARG A 155 9.60 3.37 -13.62
CA ARG A 155 9.62 4.68 -14.27
C ARG A 155 10.29 5.74 -13.37
N PHE A 156 9.93 5.78 -12.09
CA PHE A 156 10.51 6.69 -11.10
C PHE A 156 12.02 6.48 -10.95
N ALA A 157 12.47 5.24 -10.80
CA ALA A 157 13.90 4.91 -10.69
C ALA A 157 14.66 5.33 -11.96
N ALA A 158 14.11 5.02 -13.15
CA ALA A 158 14.74 5.44 -14.41
C ALA A 158 14.88 6.95 -14.54
N GLN A 159 13.94 7.72 -14.02
CA GLN A 159 13.93 9.18 -14.06
C GLN A 159 14.90 9.82 -13.05
N HIS A 160 15.02 9.23 -11.83
CA HIS A 160 15.69 9.86 -10.70
C HIS A 160 16.93 9.10 -10.20
N ILE A 161 17.40 8.08 -10.90
CA ILE A 161 18.48 7.21 -10.38
C ILE A 161 19.78 7.97 -10.09
N ASN A 162 20.09 9.03 -10.83
CA ASN A 162 21.27 9.84 -10.62
C ASN A 162 21.21 10.65 -9.31
N GLU A 163 19.98 10.93 -8.81
CA GLU A 163 19.73 11.65 -7.57
C GLU A 163 19.68 10.68 -6.38
N LEU A 164 19.12 9.47 -6.61
CA LEU A 164 18.86 8.47 -5.57
C LEU A 164 20.11 7.65 -5.22
N GLY A 165 21.00 7.41 -6.20
CA GLY A 165 22.08 6.45 -6.07
C GLY A 165 21.60 4.99 -6.10
N ILE A 166 22.55 4.03 -6.19
CA ILE A 166 22.29 2.59 -6.17
C ILE A 166 23.24 1.88 -5.21
N PRO A 167 22.78 0.83 -4.48
CA PRO A 167 21.41 0.34 -4.46
C PRO A 167 20.45 1.28 -3.74
N PHE A 168 19.23 1.43 -4.26
CA PHE A 168 18.17 2.25 -3.67
C PHE A 168 17.10 1.36 -3.03
N LYS A 169 16.81 1.59 -1.75
CA LYS A 169 15.80 0.88 -0.96
C LYS A 169 14.62 1.80 -0.68
N ARG A 170 13.44 1.44 -1.17
CA ARG A 170 12.22 2.25 -0.97
C ARG A 170 11.10 1.46 -0.33
N TYR A 171 10.20 2.12 0.38
CA TYR A 171 8.85 1.63 0.60
C TYR A 171 7.81 2.62 0.05
N HIS A 172 6.65 2.09 -0.35
CA HIS A 172 5.51 2.85 -0.85
C HIS A 172 4.22 2.21 -0.38
N ILE A 173 3.39 2.96 0.35
CA ILE A 173 2.10 2.48 0.86
C ILE A 173 1.02 3.35 0.24
N ALA A 174 0.28 2.80 -0.72
CA ALA A 174 -0.66 3.58 -1.49
C ALA A 174 -1.75 2.71 -2.16
N PRO A 175 -2.88 3.32 -2.56
CA PRO A 175 -3.94 2.63 -3.26
C PRO A 175 -3.54 2.26 -4.70
N VAL A 176 -4.06 1.13 -5.16
CA VAL A 176 -3.99 0.65 -6.54
C VAL A 176 -5.38 0.19 -6.98
N TRP A 177 -5.59 0.10 -8.30
CA TRP A 177 -6.92 -0.14 -8.88
C TRP A 177 -6.88 -1.28 -9.88
N ARG A 178 -7.76 -2.28 -9.68
CA ARG A 178 -7.89 -3.45 -10.57
C ARG A 178 -9.34 -3.72 -10.88
N GLY A 179 -9.71 -3.79 -12.15
CA GLY A 179 -11.06 -4.04 -12.63
C GLY A 179 -11.56 -5.49 -12.47
N GLU A 180 -10.90 -6.29 -11.63
CA GLU A 180 -11.27 -7.69 -11.39
C GLU A 180 -12.63 -7.85 -10.69
N SER A 181 -13.18 -9.06 -10.76
CA SER A 181 -14.41 -9.39 -10.03
C SER A 181 -14.15 -9.40 -8.53
N PRO A 182 -14.92 -8.62 -7.72
CA PRO A 182 -14.77 -8.59 -6.29
C PRO A 182 -15.01 -9.96 -5.66
N GLN A 183 -14.14 -10.35 -4.73
CA GLN A 183 -14.22 -11.58 -3.94
C GLN A 183 -13.80 -11.28 -2.51
N ASP A 184 -13.89 -12.26 -1.60
CA ASP A 184 -13.39 -12.15 -0.24
C ASP A 184 -11.92 -11.71 -0.20
N GLY A 185 -11.66 -10.55 0.43
CA GLY A 185 -10.32 -9.96 0.49
C GLY A 185 -9.79 -9.38 -0.83
N ARG A 186 -10.60 -9.36 -1.91
CA ARG A 186 -10.26 -8.75 -3.21
C ARG A 186 -11.24 -7.64 -3.55
N PHE A 187 -10.71 -6.45 -3.70
CA PHE A 187 -11.45 -5.23 -4.01
C PHE A 187 -10.86 -4.58 -5.25
N ARG A 188 -11.65 -3.72 -5.89
CA ARG A 188 -11.20 -2.97 -7.08
C ARG A 188 -10.31 -1.80 -6.74
N GLU A 189 -10.39 -1.30 -5.50
CA GLU A 189 -9.47 -0.35 -4.90
C GLU A 189 -8.96 -0.95 -3.60
N PHE A 190 -7.63 -1.02 -3.43
CA PHE A 190 -7.00 -1.56 -2.23
C PHE A 190 -5.59 -0.97 -2.05
N ILE A 191 -5.07 -1.02 -0.83
CA ILE A 191 -3.71 -0.57 -0.55
C ILE A 191 -2.71 -1.72 -0.68
N GLN A 192 -1.62 -1.43 -1.39
CA GLN A 192 -0.39 -2.19 -1.35
C GLN A 192 0.61 -1.51 -0.41
N CYS A 193 1.28 -2.31 0.43
CA CYS A 193 2.40 -1.89 1.25
C CYS A 193 3.66 -2.51 0.66
N ASP A 194 4.27 -1.82 -0.30
CA ASP A 194 5.40 -2.32 -1.06
C ASP A 194 6.73 -1.87 -0.47
N PHE A 195 7.72 -2.74 -0.56
CA PHE A 195 9.12 -2.42 -0.28
C PHE A 195 10.01 -3.09 -1.32
N ASP A 196 11.01 -2.37 -1.85
CA ASP A 196 11.86 -2.83 -2.94
C ASP A 196 13.28 -2.28 -2.80
N THR A 197 14.22 -3.06 -3.33
CA THR A 197 15.61 -2.68 -3.55
C THR A 197 15.90 -2.67 -5.05
N ILE A 198 16.36 -1.54 -5.58
CA ILE A 198 16.68 -1.32 -7.00
C ILE A 198 18.19 -1.14 -7.17
N GLY A 199 18.73 -1.64 -8.28
CA GLY A 199 20.11 -1.39 -8.70
C GLY A 199 21.11 -2.44 -8.19
N THR A 200 20.66 -3.64 -7.81
CA THR A 200 21.54 -4.74 -7.41
C THR A 200 21.01 -6.11 -7.80
N THR A 201 21.92 -6.99 -8.24
CA THR A 201 21.67 -8.42 -8.45
C THR A 201 22.15 -9.28 -7.26
N GLY A 202 22.69 -8.64 -6.21
CA GLY A 202 23.25 -9.31 -5.05
C GLY A 202 22.21 -10.14 -4.29
N VAL A 203 22.58 -11.36 -3.88
CA VAL A 203 21.69 -12.27 -3.12
C VAL A 203 21.28 -11.70 -1.75
N VAL A 204 22.05 -10.76 -1.21
CA VAL A 204 21.74 -10.10 0.07
C VAL A 204 20.38 -9.44 0.02
N SER A 205 20.01 -8.80 -1.09
CA SER A 205 18.69 -8.18 -1.24
C SER A 205 17.55 -9.20 -1.29
N ASP A 206 17.79 -10.41 -1.81
CA ASP A 206 16.80 -11.49 -1.80
C ASP A 206 16.57 -12.03 -0.39
N ILE A 207 17.68 -12.23 0.36
CA ILE A 207 17.65 -12.67 1.76
C ILE A 207 16.90 -11.62 2.60
N GLU A 208 17.26 -10.36 2.46
CA GLU A 208 16.65 -9.27 3.22
C GLU A 208 15.15 -9.16 2.92
N THR A 209 14.74 -9.35 1.66
CA THR A 209 13.30 -9.36 1.29
C THR A 209 12.55 -10.46 2.04
N ALA A 210 13.10 -11.68 2.12
CA ALA A 210 12.51 -12.78 2.88
C ALA A 210 12.42 -12.48 4.39
N LEU A 211 13.46 -11.88 4.96
CA LEU A 211 13.49 -11.49 6.38
C LEU A 211 12.48 -10.39 6.70
N VAL A 212 12.34 -9.38 5.83
CA VAL A 212 11.33 -8.33 5.98
C VAL A 212 9.91 -8.91 5.96
N ILE A 213 9.62 -9.84 5.03
CA ILE A 213 8.32 -10.53 4.99
C ILE A 213 8.05 -11.25 6.31
N HIS A 214 9.02 -12.00 6.81
CA HIS A 214 8.91 -12.74 8.06
C HIS A 214 8.67 -11.82 9.26
N GLU A 215 9.50 -10.79 9.44
CA GLU A 215 9.40 -9.85 10.56
C GLU A 215 8.10 -9.05 10.50
N LEU A 216 7.68 -8.63 9.31
CA LEU A 216 6.45 -7.87 9.12
C LEU A 216 5.21 -8.62 9.63
N LEU A 217 5.09 -9.91 9.33
CA LEU A 217 3.96 -10.71 9.79
C LEU A 217 4.00 -10.95 11.30
N LEU A 218 5.17 -11.17 11.88
CA LEU A 218 5.33 -11.29 13.34
C LEU A 218 5.00 -9.98 14.06
N GLU A 219 5.46 -8.82 13.56
CA GLU A 219 5.17 -7.51 14.14
C GLU A 219 3.67 -7.16 14.07
N ILE A 220 2.95 -7.67 13.06
CA ILE A 220 1.48 -7.56 12.94
C ILE A 220 0.77 -8.49 13.93
N GLY A 221 1.47 -9.46 14.54
CA GLY A 221 0.91 -10.44 15.47
C GLY A 221 0.40 -11.72 14.80
N ILE A 222 0.87 -12.02 13.59
CA ILE A 222 0.52 -13.25 12.87
C ILE A 222 1.65 -14.26 13.07
N GLU A 223 1.34 -15.37 13.73
CA GLU A 223 2.30 -16.45 13.98
C GLU A 223 2.12 -17.65 13.04
N GLN A 224 0.92 -17.89 12.53
CA GLN A 224 0.60 -19.04 11.70
C GLN A 224 0.59 -18.68 10.22
N PHE A 225 1.81 -18.60 9.62
CA PHE A 225 1.99 -18.33 8.20
C PHE A 225 3.10 -19.19 7.60
N ARG A 226 3.12 -19.27 6.28
CA ARG A 226 4.18 -19.92 5.51
C ARG A 226 4.63 -19.04 4.34
N ILE A 227 5.94 -18.83 4.24
CA ILE A 227 6.59 -18.18 3.10
C ILE A 227 6.99 -19.29 2.12
N ARG A 228 6.31 -19.35 1.00
CA ARG A 228 6.64 -20.24 -0.12
C ARG A 228 7.65 -19.53 -1.02
N ILE A 229 8.73 -20.19 -1.38
CA ILE A 229 9.84 -19.60 -2.11
C ILE A 229 10.12 -20.45 -3.35
N ASN A 230 10.28 -19.80 -4.50
CA ASN A 230 10.72 -20.45 -5.74
C ASN A 230 11.74 -19.56 -6.48
N ASN A 231 12.31 -20.08 -7.55
CA ASN A 231 13.13 -19.30 -8.48
C ASN A 231 12.75 -19.64 -9.92
N ARG A 232 12.31 -18.62 -10.67
CA ARG A 232 11.89 -18.79 -12.08
C ARG A 232 12.97 -19.36 -12.97
N GLN A 233 14.25 -19.10 -12.68
CA GLN A 233 15.37 -19.64 -13.46
C GLN A 233 15.37 -21.17 -13.49
N ILE A 234 14.88 -21.84 -12.43
CA ILE A 234 14.84 -23.31 -12.38
C ILE A 234 13.82 -23.87 -13.39
N LEU A 235 12.60 -23.28 -13.40
CA LEU A 235 11.59 -23.69 -14.39
C LEU A 235 12.01 -23.30 -15.81
N THR A 236 12.60 -22.12 -15.99
CA THR A 236 13.14 -21.72 -17.31
C THR A 236 14.20 -22.74 -17.78
N GLY A 237 15.13 -23.13 -16.89
CA GLY A 237 16.14 -24.13 -17.21
C GLY A 237 15.56 -25.53 -17.51
N LEU A 238 14.44 -25.91 -16.90
CA LEU A 238 13.69 -27.10 -17.28
C LEU A 238 13.12 -26.96 -18.71
N LEU A 239 12.46 -25.84 -19.00
CA LEU A 239 11.83 -25.60 -20.30
C LEU A 239 12.88 -25.54 -21.44
N ASP A 240 14.04 -24.92 -21.18
CA ASP A 240 15.18 -24.91 -22.13
C ASP A 240 15.62 -26.34 -22.41
N SER A 241 15.77 -27.19 -21.39
CA SER A 241 16.15 -28.60 -21.55
C SER A 241 15.12 -29.44 -22.30
N LEU A 242 13.89 -28.96 -22.43
CA LEU A 242 12.78 -29.57 -23.14
C LEU A 242 12.51 -28.92 -24.50
N GLU A 243 13.30 -27.90 -24.89
CA GLU A 243 13.08 -27.09 -26.11
C GLU A 243 11.71 -26.37 -26.11
N LEU A 244 11.22 -25.96 -24.92
CA LEU A 244 9.91 -25.34 -24.70
C LEU A 244 9.99 -23.87 -24.27
N GLU A 245 11.11 -23.17 -24.47
CA GLU A 245 11.31 -21.76 -24.07
C GLU A 245 10.19 -20.84 -24.57
N HIS A 246 9.82 -21.02 -25.85
CA HIS A 246 8.77 -20.23 -26.50
C HIS A 246 7.35 -20.49 -25.97
N GLN A 247 7.16 -21.56 -25.18
CA GLN A 247 5.88 -21.96 -24.58
C GLN A 247 5.84 -21.70 -23.06
N SER A 248 6.89 -21.05 -22.50
CA SER A 248 7.01 -20.81 -21.06
C SER A 248 5.76 -20.21 -20.41
N THR A 249 5.15 -19.22 -21.05
CA THR A 249 3.90 -18.59 -20.56
C THR A 249 2.73 -19.57 -20.50
N HIS A 250 2.61 -20.47 -21.47
CA HIS A 250 1.52 -21.47 -21.49
C HIS A 250 1.73 -22.52 -20.39
N VAL A 251 2.97 -23.00 -20.22
CA VAL A 251 3.31 -23.97 -19.16
C VAL A 251 3.08 -23.37 -17.78
N LEU A 252 3.53 -22.12 -17.54
CA LEU A 252 3.31 -21.42 -16.28
C LEU A 252 1.82 -21.30 -15.96
N ARG A 253 1.00 -20.89 -16.93
CA ARG A 253 -0.47 -20.75 -16.78
C ARG A 253 -1.16 -22.10 -16.55
N ALA A 254 -0.68 -23.16 -17.18
CA ALA A 254 -1.22 -24.51 -16.98
C ALA A 254 -0.88 -25.03 -15.58
N LEU A 255 0.38 -24.88 -15.13
CA LEU A 255 0.82 -25.25 -13.78
C LEU A 255 0.05 -24.46 -12.68
N ASP A 256 -0.27 -23.18 -12.91
CA ASP A 256 -1.07 -22.37 -11.97
C ASP A 256 -2.47 -22.96 -11.74
N LYS A 257 -2.96 -23.75 -12.66
CA LYS A 257 -4.28 -24.40 -12.54
C LYS A 257 -4.19 -25.81 -11.95
N LEU A 258 -2.99 -26.31 -11.65
CA LEU A 258 -2.80 -27.70 -11.23
C LEU A 258 -3.67 -28.07 -10.02
N ASP A 259 -3.75 -27.20 -9.02
CA ASP A 259 -4.59 -27.39 -7.84
C ASP A 259 -6.09 -27.37 -8.14
N LYS A 260 -6.51 -26.76 -9.28
CA LYS A 260 -7.93 -26.57 -9.63
C LYS A 260 -8.46 -27.64 -10.56
N ILE A 261 -7.68 -28.02 -11.56
CA ILE A 261 -8.12 -28.92 -12.63
C ILE A 261 -7.40 -30.28 -12.61
N GLY A 262 -6.44 -30.45 -11.69
CA GLY A 262 -5.65 -31.67 -11.53
C GLY A 262 -4.66 -31.94 -12.67
N PRO A 263 -3.81 -32.98 -12.52
CA PRO A 263 -2.79 -33.31 -13.52
C PRO A 263 -3.38 -33.65 -14.90
N GLU A 264 -4.50 -34.35 -14.96
CA GLU A 264 -5.15 -34.71 -16.23
C GLU A 264 -5.68 -33.48 -16.99
N GLY A 265 -6.22 -32.49 -16.26
CA GLY A 265 -6.68 -31.24 -16.83
C GLY A 265 -5.53 -30.40 -17.38
N VAL A 266 -4.43 -30.34 -16.62
CA VAL A 266 -3.20 -29.64 -17.05
C VAL A 266 -2.57 -30.36 -18.25
N ALA A 267 -2.50 -31.69 -18.26
CA ALA A 267 -1.97 -32.44 -19.39
C ALA A 267 -2.73 -32.14 -20.70
N LYS A 268 -4.06 -32.04 -20.65
CA LYS A 268 -4.89 -31.65 -21.81
C LYS A 268 -4.59 -30.23 -22.29
N GLU A 269 -4.40 -29.27 -21.38
CA GLU A 269 -4.04 -27.89 -21.76
C GLU A 269 -2.64 -27.84 -22.40
N LEU A 270 -1.68 -28.62 -21.91
CA LEU A 270 -0.32 -28.70 -22.47
C LEU A 270 -0.33 -29.35 -23.86
N ASP A 271 -1.11 -30.41 -24.06
CA ASP A 271 -1.28 -31.09 -25.36
C ASP A 271 -1.87 -30.14 -26.43
N GLN A 272 -2.85 -29.29 -26.04
CA GLN A 272 -3.45 -28.31 -26.96
C GLN A 272 -2.46 -27.29 -27.52
N VAL A 273 -1.34 -27.05 -26.84
CA VAL A 273 -0.25 -26.17 -27.30
C VAL A 273 0.92 -26.95 -27.89
N GLY A 274 0.76 -28.26 -28.14
CA GLY A 274 1.73 -29.11 -28.83
C GLY A 274 2.85 -29.64 -27.94
N ILE A 275 2.69 -29.65 -26.62
CA ILE A 275 3.64 -30.25 -25.67
C ILE A 275 3.39 -31.75 -25.61
N THR A 276 4.43 -32.53 -25.87
CA THR A 276 4.34 -33.99 -25.90
C THR A 276 4.09 -34.60 -24.52
N THR A 277 3.60 -35.83 -24.48
CA THR A 277 3.38 -36.58 -23.23
C THR A 277 4.67 -36.69 -22.40
N ASP A 278 5.83 -36.95 -23.04
CA ASP A 278 7.11 -37.09 -22.35
C ASP A 278 7.56 -35.75 -21.72
N GLN A 279 7.39 -34.64 -22.45
CA GLN A 279 7.66 -33.30 -21.92
C GLN A 279 6.72 -32.97 -20.75
N SER A 280 5.42 -33.26 -20.90
CA SER A 280 4.43 -33.08 -19.84
C SER A 280 4.77 -33.88 -18.58
N ASN A 281 5.20 -35.14 -18.73
CA ASN A 281 5.61 -35.97 -17.61
C ASN A 281 6.80 -35.38 -16.85
N LYS A 282 7.79 -34.81 -17.53
CA LYS A 282 8.91 -34.11 -16.87
C LYS A 282 8.49 -32.84 -16.15
N ILE A 283 7.57 -32.08 -16.74
CA ILE A 283 6.97 -30.90 -16.10
C ILE A 283 6.21 -31.31 -14.83
N PHE A 284 5.45 -32.42 -14.86
CA PHE A 284 4.77 -32.94 -13.68
C PHE A 284 5.74 -33.48 -12.62
N GLN A 285 6.81 -34.20 -13.01
CA GLN A 285 7.85 -34.62 -12.08
C GLN A 285 8.45 -33.41 -11.33
N PHE A 286 8.74 -32.35 -12.06
CA PHE A 286 9.20 -31.09 -11.45
C PHE A 286 8.16 -30.51 -10.48
N ALA A 287 6.90 -30.37 -10.90
CA ALA A 287 5.84 -29.76 -10.09
C ALA A 287 5.49 -30.57 -8.82
N GLN A 288 5.83 -31.86 -8.76
CA GLN A 288 5.61 -32.75 -7.63
C GLN A 288 6.76 -32.77 -6.62
N ILE A 289 7.87 -32.08 -6.90
CA ILE A 289 9.01 -32.02 -5.97
C ILE A 289 8.58 -31.25 -4.70
N GLN A 290 8.56 -31.95 -3.58
CA GLN A 290 8.17 -31.44 -2.28
C GLN A 290 9.01 -32.07 -1.17
N GLY A 291 9.08 -31.41 -0.03
CA GLY A 291 9.77 -31.94 1.15
C GLY A 291 10.61 -30.89 1.88
N PRO A 292 11.48 -31.33 2.81
CA PRO A 292 12.45 -30.44 3.44
C PRO A 292 13.32 -29.76 2.40
N HIS A 293 13.63 -28.47 2.61
CA HIS A 293 14.33 -27.63 1.64
C HIS A 293 15.60 -28.25 1.05
N GLN A 294 16.43 -28.92 1.83
CA GLN A 294 17.64 -29.59 1.33
C GLN A 294 17.32 -30.77 0.40
N GLN A 295 16.28 -31.52 0.69
CA GLN A 295 15.83 -32.62 -0.18
C GLN A 295 15.30 -32.08 -1.51
N VAL A 296 14.51 -31.00 -1.46
CA VAL A 296 14.00 -30.32 -2.67
C VAL A 296 15.16 -29.84 -3.55
N LEU A 297 16.16 -29.16 -2.97
CA LEU A 297 17.34 -28.69 -3.71
C LEU A 297 18.11 -29.85 -4.37
N SER A 298 18.29 -30.95 -3.64
CA SER A 298 18.97 -32.15 -4.19
C SER A 298 18.19 -32.79 -5.33
N GLN A 299 16.86 -32.89 -5.23
CA GLN A 299 15.99 -33.43 -6.28
C GLN A 299 16.00 -32.55 -7.54
N LEU A 300 16.00 -31.23 -7.38
CA LEU A 300 16.11 -30.28 -8.47
C LEU A 300 17.45 -30.40 -9.21
N ALA A 301 18.55 -30.51 -8.46
CA ALA A 301 19.87 -30.69 -9.03
C ALA A 301 20.01 -32.02 -9.81
N GLN A 302 19.36 -33.09 -9.32
CA GLN A 302 19.31 -34.37 -10.00
C GLN A 302 18.47 -34.37 -11.28
N LEU A 303 17.34 -33.60 -11.26
CA LEU A 303 16.45 -33.50 -12.40
C LEU A 303 17.05 -32.66 -13.54
N LEU A 304 17.86 -31.65 -13.21
CA LEU A 304 18.38 -30.64 -14.14
C LEU A 304 19.93 -30.53 -14.12
N PRO A 305 20.67 -31.62 -14.26
CA PRO A 305 22.13 -31.62 -14.02
C PRO A 305 22.92 -30.80 -15.05
N SER A 306 22.39 -30.59 -16.24
CA SER A 306 23.07 -29.91 -17.36
C SER A 306 22.60 -28.46 -17.57
N SER A 307 21.61 -27.98 -16.83
CA SER A 307 21.12 -26.62 -16.99
C SER A 307 21.88 -25.65 -16.09
N GLN A 308 22.68 -24.78 -16.70
CA GLN A 308 23.43 -23.75 -15.98
C GLN A 308 22.46 -22.76 -15.30
N LEU A 309 21.34 -22.40 -15.97
CA LEU A 309 20.36 -21.49 -15.45
C LEU A 309 19.64 -22.07 -14.21
N ALA A 310 19.25 -23.35 -14.28
CA ALA A 310 18.68 -24.04 -13.14
C ALA A 310 19.67 -24.14 -11.97
N SER A 311 20.93 -24.46 -12.23
CA SER A 311 22.00 -24.51 -11.20
C SER A 311 22.13 -23.17 -10.47
N GLN A 312 22.15 -22.06 -11.19
CA GLN A 312 22.19 -20.71 -10.58
C GLN A 312 20.94 -20.44 -9.71
N GLY A 313 19.76 -20.84 -10.19
CA GLY A 313 18.51 -20.71 -9.43
C GLY A 313 18.51 -21.55 -8.16
N ILE A 314 19.02 -22.79 -8.21
CA ILE A 314 19.13 -23.71 -7.07
C ILE A 314 20.12 -23.15 -6.04
N GLU A 315 21.33 -22.74 -6.47
CA GLU A 315 22.32 -22.11 -5.58
C GLU A 315 21.74 -20.89 -4.88
N ARG A 316 20.98 -20.06 -5.60
CA ARG A 316 20.36 -18.87 -5.03
C ARG A 316 19.31 -19.21 -3.97
N LEU A 317 18.47 -20.22 -4.21
CA LEU A 317 17.52 -20.74 -3.21
C LEU A 317 18.23 -21.28 -1.97
N GLU A 318 19.31 -22.05 -2.15
CA GLU A 318 20.11 -22.58 -1.05
C GLU A 318 20.70 -21.46 -0.19
N ARG A 319 21.29 -20.44 -0.81
CA ARG A 319 21.84 -19.29 -0.09
C ARG A 319 20.77 -18.51 0.68
N VAL A 320 19.60 -18.29 0.08
CA VAL A 320 18.49 -17.59 0.75
C VAL A 320 17.96 -18.39 1.93
N THR A 321 17.65 -19.67 1.74
CA THR A 321 17.09 -20.53 2.81
C THR A 321 18.09 -20.76 3.94
N SER A 322 19.37 -20.96 3.64
CA SER A 322 20.44 -21.08 4.64
C SER A 322 20.60 -19.79 5.46
N ALA A 323 20.55 -18.63 4.80
CA ALA A 323 20.65 -17.34 5.50
C ALA A 323 19.42 -17.05 6.37
N MET A 324 18.22 -17.42 5.92
CA MET A 324 16.99 -17.31 6.74
C MET A 324 17.14 -18.13 8.03
N LEU A 325 17.63 -19.38 7.95
CA LEU A 325 17.88 -20.22 9.12
C LEU A 325 18.94 -19.60 10.04
N ALA A 326 20.03 -19.10 9.48
CA ALA A 326 21.10 -18.44 10.24
C ALA A 326 20.63 -17.16 10.94
N ALA A 327 19.66 -16.45 10.35
CA ALA A 327 19.00 -15.29 10.95
C ALA A 327 17.91 -15.66 11.99
N GLY A 328 17.73 -16.95 12.29
CA GLY A 328 16.80 -17.42 13.31
C GLY A 328 15.35 -17.64 12.82
N VAL A 329 15.09 -17.58 11.50
CA VAL A 329 13.76 -17.94 10.97
C VAL A 329 13.55 -19.44 11.12
N PRO A 330 12.51 -19.88 11.86
CA PRO A 330 12.25 -21.31 12.04
C PRO A 330 11.98 -22.03 10.70
N ALA A 331 12.52 -23.22 10.51
CA ALA A 331 12.40 -23.99 9.27
C ALA A 331 10.92 -24.23 8.84
N HIS A 332 10.01 -24.30 9.78
CA HIS A 332 8.59 -24.48 9.48
C HIS A 332 7.87 -23.22 8.96
N ARG A 333 8.52 -22.04 8.99
CA ARG A 333 7.97 -20.76 8.51
C ARG A 333 8.14 -20.53 7.01
N PHE A 334 8.97 -21.32 6.36
CA PHE A 334 9.18 -21.24 4.93
C PHE A 334 9.32 -22.62 4.28
N GLU A 335 9.08 -22.69 2.98
CA GLU A 335 9.26 -23.89 2.17
C GLU A 335 9.68 -23.51 0.75
N ILE A 336 10.47 -24.37 0.11
CA ILE A 336 10.71 -24.26 -1.32
C ILE A 336 9.55 -24.96 -2.02
N ASP A 337 8.84 -24.20 -2.86
CA ASP A 337 7.68 -24.68 -3.57
C ASP A 337 7.79 -24.34 -5.06
N VAL A 338 8.21 -25.32 -5.82
CA VAL A 338 8.42 -25.21 -7.27
C VAL A 338 7.13 -25.06 -8.07
N SER A 339 5.98 -25.33 -7.46
CA SER A 339 4.66 -25.17 -8.10
C SER A 339 4.24 -23.71 -8.19
N ILE A 340 4.88 -22.78 -7.46
CA ILE A 340 4.59 -21.35 -7.57
C ILE A 340 5.05 -20.88 -8.95
N ALA A 341 4.11 -20.90 -9.87
CA ALA A 341 4.25 -20.33 -11.20
C ALA A 341 3.70 -18.91 -11.28
N ARG A 342 2.89 -18.51 -10.26
CA ARG A 342 2.20 -17.22 -10.15
C ARG A 342 3.16 -16.07 -9.93
N GLY A 343 2.70 -14.93 -10.28
CA GLY A 343 3.35 -13.66 -10.09
C GLY A 343 3.16 -12.81 -11.32
N LEU A 344 3.55 -11.56 -11.23
CA LEU A 344 3.53 -10.66 -12.38
C LEU A 344 4.52 -11.17 -13.43
N ASP A 345 4.16 -11.08 -14.70
CA ASP A 345 4.93 -11.65 -15.83
C ASP A 345 6.36 -11.12 -15.91
N TYR A 346 6.66 -10.03 -15.20
CA TYR A 346 7.99 -9.40 -15.17
C TYR A 346 9.00 -10.02 -14.19
N TYR A 347 8.62 -11.01 -13.37
CA TYR A 347 9.61 -11.65 -12.47
C TYR A 347 10.63 -12.50 -13.25
N THR A 348 11.92 -12.37 -12.86
CA THR A 348 13.06 -12.98 -13.55
C THR A 348 13.86 -13.97 -12.71
N GLY A 349 13.66 -13.98 -11.40
CA GLY A 349 14.45 -14.77 -10.45
C GLY A 349 13.62 -15.33 -9.31
N ILE A 350 14.08 -15.07 -8.07
CA ILE A 350 13.39 -15.54 -6.86
C ILE A 350 11.99 -14.96 -6.76
N ILE A 351 11.06 -15.75 -6.23
CA ILE A 351 9.65 -15.40 -6.01
C ILE A 351 9.27 -15.79 -4.59
N PHE A 352 8.46 -14.95 -3.96
CA PHE A 352 7.89 -15.17 -2.63
C PHE A 352 6.37 -15.13 -2.69
N GLU A 353 5.73 -16.08 -2.02
CA GLU A 353 4.30 -16.08 -1.80
C GLU A 353 4.00 -16.48 -0.35
N THR A 354 3.26 -15.65 0.38
CA THR A 354 3.01 -15.91 1.81
C THR A 354 1.53 -16.12 2.08
N THR A 355 1.21 -17.26 2.68
CA THR A 355 -0.15 -17.67 3.01
C THR A 355 -0.34 -17.81 4.52
N LEU A 356 -1.57 -17.58 5.00
CA LEU A 356 -1.97 -17.80 6.39
C LEU A 356 -2.42 -19.25 6.57
N LEU A 357 -1.82 -19.98 7.51
CA LEU A 357 -2.14 -21.39 7.75
C LEU A 357 -3.54 -21.57 8.35
N GLU A 358 -4.02 -20.60 9.11
CA GLU A 358 -5.35 -20.60 9.70
C GLU A 358 -6.46 -20.22 8.72
N LEU A 359 -6.12 -19.56 7.60
CA LEU A 359 -7.08 -19.12 6.60
C LEU A 359 -6.53 -19.28 5.17
N PRO A 360 -6.21 -20.50 4.71
CA PRO A 360 -5.55 -20.71 3.40
C PRO A 360 -6.38 -20.18 2.21
N ARG A 361 -7.71 -20.21 2.34
CA ARG A 361 -8.63 -19.77 1.28
C ARG A 361 -8.59 -18.27 0.96
N ILE A 362 -8.02 -17.45 1.84
CA ILE A 362 -7.87 -16.00 1.58
C ILE A 362 -6.83 -15.75 0.47
N GLY A 363 -5.96 -16.72 0.22
CA GLY A 363 -4.85 -16.63 -0.72
C GLY A 363 -3.62 -15.94 -0.12
N SER A 364 -2.69 -15.56 -0.98
CA SER A 364 -1.45 -14.90 -0.57
C SER A 364 -1.73 -13.52 0.02
N VAL A 365 -1.19 -13.23 1.21
CA VAL A 365 -1.30 -11.92 1.88
C VAL A 365 -0.08 -11.04 1.61
N CYS A 366 1.07 -11.65 1.29
CA CYS A 366 2.28 -10.95 0.90
C CYS A 366 2.96 -11.72 -0.23
N SER A 367 3.25 -11.05 -1.33
CA SER A 367 3.88 -11.65 -2.51
C SER A 367 4.95 -10.73 -3.06
N GLY A 368 5.99 -11.30 -3.68
CA GLY A 368 7.06 -10.54 -4.26
C GLY A 368 8.01 -11.36 -5.11
N GLY A 369 9.08 -10.73 -5.56
CA GLY A 369 10.11 -11.39 -6.33
C GLY A 369 11.08 -10.43 -7.00
N ARG A 370 12.03 -11.01 -7.74
CA ARG A 370 13.05 -10.29 -8.50
C ARG A 370 12.56 -9.97 -9.91
N TYR A 371 12.78 -8.73 -10.35
CA TYR A 371 12.39 -8.20 -11.65
C TYR A 371 13.53 -7.36 -12.25
N ASP A 372 14.46 -8.02 -12.95
CA ASP A 372 15.69 -7.37 -13.39
C ASP A 372 15.54 -6.51 -14.65
N ASN A 373 14.49 -6.74 -15.44
CA ASN A 373 14.32 -6.11 -16.77
C ASN A 373 13.23 -5.02 -16.82
N LEU A 374 12.50 -4.79 -15.73
CA LEU A 374 11.32 -3.91 -15.74
C LEU A 374 11.68 -2.45 -16.09
N ALA A 375 12.78 -1.93 -15.51
CA ALA A 375 13.22 -0.56 -15.80
C ALA A 375 13.78 -0.37 -17.21
N GLY A 376 14.11 -1.46 -17.93
CA GLY A 376 14.58 -1.42 -19.31
C GLY A 376 13.59 -0.86 -20.32
N LEU A 377 12.32 -0.68 -19.92
CA LEU A 377 11.34 0.10 -20.69
C LEU A 377 11.67 1.59 -20.76
N PHE A 378 12.29 2.13 -19.72
CA PHE A 378 12.41 3.57 -19.48
C PHE A 378 13.85 4.05 -19.57
N THR A 379 14.83 3.15 -19.46
CA THR A 379 16.26 3.50 -19.49
C THR A 379 17.10 2.34 -20.05
N LYS A 380 18.25 2.70 -20.65
CA LYS A 380 19.28 1.72 -21.05
C LYS A 380 20.13 1.24 -19.87
N GLN A 381 20.08 1.93 -18.75
CA GLN A 381 20.80 1.52 -17.54
C GLN A 381 20.16 0.27 -16.97
N GLN A 382 21.00 -0.70 -16.57
CA GLN A 382 20.54 -1.91 -15.90
C GLN A 382 20.15 -1.56 -14.45
N LEU A 383 18.87 -1.65 -14.14
CA LEU A 383 18.30 -1.37 -12.82
C LEU A 383 17.52 -2.60 -12.32
N PRO A 384 18.24 -3.69 -11.99
CA PRO A 384 17.59 -4.89 -11.44
C PRO A 384 16.89 -4.55 -10.12
N GLY A 385 15.73 -5.15 -9.89
CA GLY A 385 14.93 -4.90 -8.70
C GLY A 385 14.46 -6.17 -8.03
N ILE A 386 14.24 -6.07 -6.73
CA ILE A 386 13.58 -7.09 -5.92
C ILE A 386 12.77 -6.43 -4.84
N GLY A 387 11.59 -6.97 -4.56
CA GLY A 387 10.75 -6.49 -3.48
C GLY A 387 9.53 -7.35 -3.25
N ALA A 388 8.70 -6.93 -2.30
CA ALA A 388 7.44 -7.58 -2.03
C ALA A 388 6.36 -6.57 -1.64
N SER A 389 5.12 -7.00 -1.78
CA SER A 389 3.91 -6.25 -1.50
C SER A 389 3.04 -6.97 -0.48
N LEU A 390 2.75 -6.33 0.65
CA LEU A 390 1.70 -6.76 1.56
C LEU A 390 0.37 -6.18 1.09
N GLY A 391 -0.60 -7.06 0.80
CA GLY A 391 -1.97 -6.67 0.46
C GLY A 391 -2.76 -6.28 1.72
N LEU A 392 -2.73 -4.99 2.09
CA LEU A 392 -3.28 -4.49 3.34
C LEU A 392 -4.74 -4.87 3.54
N ASP A 393 -5.57 -4.67 2.54
CA ASP A 393 -7.02 -4.90 2.63
C ASP A 393 -7.39 -6.38 2.70
N ARG A 394 -6.58 -7.24 2.08
CA ARG A 394 -6.72 -8.70 2.21
C ARG A 394 -6.33 -9.16 3.61
N LEU A 395 -5.23 -8.63 4.13
CA LEU A 395 -4.79 -8.93 5.49
C LEU A 395 -5.81 -8.46 6.53
N LEU A 396 -6.35 -7.24 6.38
CA LEU A 396 -7.40 -6.71 7.25
C LEU A 396 -8.65 -7.62 7.24
N ALA A 397 -9.07 -8.08 6.06
CA ALA A 397 -10.18 -9.03 5.94
C ALA A 397 -9.87 -10.39 6.60
N ALA A 398 -8.62 -10.85 6.51
CA ALA A 398 -8.18 -12.07 7.20
C ALA A 398 -8.23 -11.92 8.72
N LEU A 399 -7.67 -10.84 9.27
CA LEU A 399 -7.67 -10.54 10.70
C LEU A 399 -9.09 -10.37 11.25
N GLU A 400 -10.00 -9.76 10.49
CA GLU A 400 -11.43 -9.65 10.84
C GLU A 400 -12.06 -11.04 10.97
N LYS A 401 -11.84 -11.94 9.99
CA LYS A 401 -12.36 -13.31 10.02
C LYS A 401 -11.78 -14.16 11.15
N LEU A 402 -10.55 -13.88 11.55
CA LEU A 402 -9.88 -14.56 12.67
C LEU A 402 -10.22 -13.94 14.03
N GLY A 403 -11.05 -12.88 14.09
CA GLY A 403 -11.42 -12.20 15.33
C GLY A 403 -10.22 -11.51 16.01
N ARG A 404 -9.22 -11.07 15.23
CA ARG A 404 -7.97 -10.48 15.75
C ARG A 404 -7.91 -8.95 15.58
N LEU A 405 -9.02 -8.31 15.24
CA LEU A 405 -9.12 -6.86 15.24
C LEU A 405 -9.58 -6.38 16.62
N ASP A 406 -9.07 -5.22 17.07
CA ASP A 406 -9.51 -4.61 18.31
C ASP A 406 -11.01 -4.31 18.25
N GLU A 407 -11.79 -4.74 19.26
CA GLU A 407 -13.24 -4.60 19.28
C GLU A 407 -13.71 -3.14 19.40
N ALA A 408 -12.93 -2.29 20.09
CA ALA A 408 -13.27 -0.89 20.34
C ALA A 408 -12.07 0.04 20.02
N PRO A 409 -11.72 0.22 18.74
CA PRO A 409 -10.67 1.18 18.38
C PRO A 409 -11.13 2.60 18.67
N ARG A 410 -10.29 3.37 19.37
CA ARG A 410 -10.55 4.75 19.78
C ARG A 410 -9.43 5.68 19.33
N THR A 411 -9.77 6.95 19.15
CA THR A 411 -8.79 8.00 18.82
C THR A 411 -8.44 8.86 20.03
N ALA A 412 -9.27 8.82 21.08
CA ALA A 412 -9.00 9.55 22.30
C ALA A 412 -9.29 8.68 23.54
N GLU A 413 -8.42 8.80 24.55
CA GLU A 413 -8.53 8.09 25.81
C GLU A 413 -9.40 8.83 26.82
N VAL A 414 -9.37 10.16 26.77
CA VAL A 414 -10.00 11.03 27.77
C VAL A 414 -11.15 11.80 27.16
N PHE A 415 -12.26 11.82 27.87
CA PHE A 415 -13.47 12.54 27.54
C PHE A 415 -13.78 13.61 28.60
N ILE A 416 -14.16 14.81 28.20
CA ILE A 416 -14.54 15.90 29.07
C ILE A 416 -16.00 16.27 28.77
N PRO A 417 -16.96 15.95 29.66
CA PRO A 417 -18.33 16.41 29.52
C PRO A 417 -18.42 17.93 29.67
N LEU A 418 -19.23 18.57 28.83
CA LEU A 418 -19.53 20.01 28.92
C LEU A 418 -20.86 20.23 29.66
N PHE A 419 -20.79 20.84 30.85
CA PHE A 419 -21.99 21.17 31.64
C PHE A 419 -22.40 22.64 31.52
N ASP A 420 -21.40 23.53 31.61
CA ASP A 420 -21.61 24.95 31.71
C ASP A 420 -20.93 25.68 30.54
N PRO A 421 -21.67 26.17 29.55
CA PRO A 421 -21.12 26.88 28.42
C PRO A 421 -20.44 28.20 28.79
N ASP A 422 -20.79 28.82 29.93
CA ASP A 422 -20.15 30.05 30.39
C ASP A 422 -18.72 29.80 30.94
N ARG A 423 -18.43 28.55 31.27
CA ARG A 423 -17.12 28.10 31.79
C ARG A 423 -16.26 27.40 30.72
N ILE A 424 -16.54 27.61 29.45
CA ILE A 424 -15.87 26.94 28.33
C ILE A 424 -14.33 27.07 28.40
N ASN A 425 -13.80 28.18 28.88
CA ASN A 425 -12.35 28.41 29.03
C ASN A 425 -11.70 27.45 30.03
N ASP A 426 -12.39 27.08 31.12
CA ASP A 426 -11.87 26.12 32.10
C ASP A 426 -11.79 24.71 31.50
N TYR A 427 -12.78 24.27 30.73
CA TYR A 427 -12.76 22.98 30.04
C TYR A 427 -11.64 22.91 28.99
N PHE A 428 -11.42 24.01 28.24
CA PHE A 428 -10.32 24.07 27.29
C PHE A 428 -8.95 24.11 27.98
N ALA A 429 -8.81 24.81 29.11
CA ALA A 429 -7.58 24.80 29.89
C ALA A 429 -7.25 23.40 30.43
N LEU A 430 -8.26 22.68 30.96
CA LEU A 430 -8.12 21.29 31.42
C LEU A 430 -7.72 20.38 30.26
N ALA A 431 -8.41 20.45 29.13
CA ALA A 431 -8.09 19.65 27.96
C ALA A 431 -6.70 19.95 27.39
N SER A 432 -6.29 21.22 27.36
CA SER A 432 -4.97 21.64 26.88
C SER A 432 -3.86 21.07 27.76
N MET A 433 -4.06 21.11 29.10
CA MET A 433 -3.13 20.51 30.05
C MET A 433 -2.96 18.99 29.80
N VAL A 434 -4.04 18.27 29.60
CA VAL A 434 -3.96 16.83 29.32
C VAL A 434 -3.29 16.56 27.97
N ARG A 435 -3.69 17.28 26.91
CA ARG A 435 -3.13 17.15 25.56
C ARG A 435 -1.63 17.47 25.51
N SER A 436 -1.14 18.41 26.34
CA SER A 436 0.30 18.74 26.42
C SER A 436 1.18 17.56 26.85
N THR A 437 0.60 16.54 27.46
CA THR A 437 1.30 15.29 27.85
C THR A 437 1.22 14.20 26.78
N GLY A 438 0.64 14.48 25.60
CA GLY A 438 0.43 13.50 24.53
C GLY A 438 -0.83 12.64 24.69
N ILE A 439 -1.65 12.87 25.73
CA ILE A 439 -2.89 12.11 25.95
C ILE A 439 -4.01 12.72 25.10
N SER A 440 -4.62 11.90 24.25
CA SER A 440 -5.70 12.33 23.36
C SER A 440 -6.99 12.61 24.15
N THR A 441 -7.56 13.79 23.98
CA THR A 441 -8.69 14.29 24.79
C THR A 441 -9.75 14.95 23.94
N GLU A 442 -11.02 14.57 24.11
CA GLU A 442 -12.20 15.17 23.46
C GLU A 442 -13.07 15.90 24.48
N ILE A 443 -13.51 17.11 24.14
CA ILE A 443 -14.53 17.84 24.89
C ILE A 443 -15.87 17.64 24.16
N PHE A 444 -16.93 17.32 24.89
CA PHE A 444 -18.25 17.22 24.27
C PHE A 444 -18.71 18.60 23.74
N PRO A 445 -19.20 18.69 22.48
CA PRO A 445 -19.37 19.98 21.82
C PRO A 445 -20.57 20.80 22.30
N GLU A 446 -21.52 20.20 23.01
CA GLU A 446 -22.78 20.84 23.40
C GLU A 446 -23.12 20.52 24.87
N PRO A 447 -23.70 21.46 25.62
CA PRO A 447 -24.18 21.19 26.97
C PRO A 447 -25.37 20.23 26.92
N LYS A 448 -25.24 19.06 27.51
CA LYS A 448 -26.28 18.02 27.65
C LYS A 448 -26.25 17.41 29.04
N LYS A 449 -27.30 16.65 29.40
CA LYS A 449 -27.33 15.88 30.66
C LYS A 449 -26.16 14.91 30.71
N LEU A 450 -25.48 14.84 31.86
CA LEU A 450 -24.29 13.99 32.06
C LEU A 450 -24.47 12.54 31.55
N GLY A 451 -25.61 11.93 31.86
CA GLY A 451 -25.88 10.55 31.42
C GLY A 451 -25.88 10.36 29.89
N GLN A 452 -26.31 11.39 29.14
CA GLN A 452 -26.28 11.35 27.68
C GLN A 452 -24.83 11.47 27.15
N GLN A 453 -24.06 12.36 27.78
CA GLN A 453 -22.65 12.55 27.43
C GLN A 453 -21.79 11.31 27.77
N LEU A 454 -22.03 10.70 28.94
CA LEU A 454 -21.35 9.45 29.33
C LEU A 454 -21.74 8.26 28.45
N LYS A 455 -23.00 8.18 28.00
CA LYS A 455 -23.42 7.19 27.02
C LYS A 455 -22.68 7.35 25.69
N TYR A 456 -22.48 8.59 25.25
CA TYR A 456 -21.65 8.87 24.07
C TYR A 456 -20.19 8.42 24.29
N ALA A 457 -19.62 8.75 25.46
CA ALA A 457 -18.26 8.35 25.80
C ALA A 457 -18.08 6.82 25.80
N ASP A 458 -19.04 6.09 26.36
CA ASP A 458 -19.06 4.64 26.37
C ASP A 458 -19.12 4.05 24.94
N GLN A 459 -20.05 4.55 24.10
CA GLN A 459 -20.18 4.12 22.71
C GLN A 459 -18.94 4.40 21.86
N ARG A 460 -18.15 5.40 22.22
CA ARG A 460 -16.89 5.77 21.54
C ARG A 460 -15.67 5.10 22.14
N GLY A 461 -15.82 4.35 23.23
CA GLY A 461 -14.73 3.60 23.86
C GLY A 461 -13.72 4.43 24.64
N PHE A 462 -14.10 5.63 25.12
CA PHE A 462 -13.23 6.42 26.02
C PHE A 462 -12.94 5.63 27.30
N LEU A 463 -11.72 5.76 27.82
CA LEU A 463 -11.30 5.08 29.04
C LEU A 463 -11.67 5.86 30.30
N VAL A 464 -11.53 7.18 30.23
CA VAL A 464 -11.65 8.07 31.37
C VAL A 464 -12.54 9.26 30.99
N ALA A 465 -13.41 9.66 31.91
CA ALA A 465 -14.12 10.94 31.85
C ALA A 465 -13.58 11.88 32.95
N LEU A 466 -13.22 13.11 32.55
CA LEU A 466 -12.87 14.19 33.47
C LEU A 466 -14.11 15.04 33.72
N ILE A 467 -14.73 14.87 34.86
CA ILE A 467 -16.03 15.47 35.20
C ILE A 467 -15.79 16.64 36.15
N ALA A 468 -16.21 17.85 35.75
CA ALA A 468 -16.19 19.03 36.60
C ALA A 468 -17.38 19.92 36.28
N GLY A 469 -18.23 20.15 37.26
CA GLY A 469 -19.29 21.16 37.23
C GLY A 469 -18.78 22.52 37.73
N ALA A 470 -19.67 23.52 37.79
CA ALA A 470 -19.33 24.87 38.23
C ALA A 470 -18.59 24.91 39.59
N ARG A 471 -19.07 24.12 40.56
CA ARG A 471 -18.48 24.05 41.89
C ARG A 471 -17.05 23.51 41.87
N GLU A 472 -16.83 22.40 41.18
CA GLU A 472 -15.51 21.79 41.07
C GLU A 472 -14.54 22.70 40.32
N LEU A 473 -15.00 23.37 39.27
CA LEU A 473 -14.20 24.36 38.50
C LEU A 473 -13.79 25.55 39.34
N ASP A 474 -14.68 26.07 40.23
CA ASP A 474 -14.38 27.17 41.16
C ASP A 474 -13.30 26.75 42.19
N GLN A 475 -13.31 25.52 42.63
CA GLN A 475 -12.34 24.95 43.57
C GLN A 475 -11.07 24.45 42.88
N GLY A 476 -11.01 24.46 41.56
CA GLY A 476 -9.89 23.90 40.79
C GLY A 476 -9.79 22.37 40.87
N LEU A 477 -10.93 21.70 41.12
CA LEU A 477 -11.05 20.25 41.23
C LEU A 477 -11.59 19.64 39.94
N VAL A 478 -11.33 18.35 39.75
CA VAL A 478 -11.90 17.52 38.69
C VAL A 478 -12.05 16.09 39.21
N GLN A 479 -13.11 15.43 38.84
CA GLN A 479 -13.32 14.02 39.10
C GLN A 479 -12.77 13.20 37.91
N ILE A 480 -11.76 12.37 38.14
CA ILE A 480 -11.24 11.38 37.19
C ILE A 480 -12.09 10.11 37.34
N LYS A 481 -12.98 9.86 36.39
CA LYS A 481 -13.83 8.68 36.37
C LYS A 481 -13.31 7.65 35.37
N ASP A 482 -12.85 6.49 35.84
CA ASP A 482 -12.55 5.35 34.98
C ASP A 482 -13.87 4.72 34.49
N LEU A 483 -14.10 4.77 33.17
CA LEU A 483 -15.33 4.26 32.56
C LEU A 483 -15.38 2.73 32.48
N ARG A 484 -14.24 2.05 32.61
CA ARG A 484 -14.13 0.57 32.62
C ARG A 484 -14.55 0.00 33.96
N THR A 485 -14.05 0.57 35.06
CA THR A 485 -14.29 0.11 36.43
C THR A 485 -15.40 0.86 37.13
N GLN A 486 -15.87 1.95 36.56
CA GLN A 486 -16.85 2.89 37.13
C GLN A 486 -16.38 3.56 38.44
N THR A 487 -15.10 3.50 38.76
CA THR A 487 -14.50 4.17 39.91
C THR A 487 -14.20 5.63 39.60
N ALA A 488 -14.25 6.48 40.61
CA ALA A 488 -13.99 7.90 40.45
C ALA A 488 -13.11 8.43 41.60
N THR A 489 -12.17 9.31 41.26
CA THR A 489 -11.26 9.96 42.21
C THR A 489 -11.26 11.45 41.94
N GLU A 490 -11.47 12.27 42.99
CA GLU A 490 -11.40 13.72 42.89
C GLU A 490 -9.97 14.20 43.10
N VAL A 491 -9.50 15.12 42.22
CA VAL A 491 -8.11 15.61 42.24
C VAL A 491 -8.08 17.11 41.89
N ALA A 492 -7.19 17.84 42.56
CA ALA A 492 -6.95 19.26 42.24
C ALA A 492 -6.09 19.39 40.98
N TRP A 493 -6.64 19.94 39.91
CA TRP A 493 -5.94 20.08 38.64
C TRP A 493 -5.28 21.46 38.46
N LYS A 494 -5.87 22.55 39.03
CA LYS A 494 -5.29 23.91 38.93
C LYS A 494 -4.08 24.09 39.87
N ASN A 495 -4.22 23.67 41.11
CA ASN A 495 -3.22 23.90 42.17
C ASN A 495 -2.17 22.79 42.30
N GLN A 496 -2.46 21.60 41.77
CA GLN A 496 -1.57 20.41 41.81
C GLN A 496 -1.55 19.68 40.44
N PRO A 497 -1.10 20.36 39.37
CA PRO A 497 -1.15 19.80 38.03
C PRO A 497 -0.36 18.50 37.87
N GLU A 498 0.79 18.38 38.53
CA GLU A 498 1.63 17.17 38.46
C GLU A 498 0.94 15.96 39.12
N THR A 499 0.30 16.15 40.29
CA THR A 499 -0.48 15.11 40.98
C THR A 499 -1.66 14.67 40.12
N PHE A 500 -2.37 15.63 39.54
CA PHE A 500 -3.47 15.35 38.61
C PHE A 500 -3.02 14.52 37.41
N LEU A 501 -1.96 14.94 36.71
CA LEU A 501 -1.47 14.23 35.52
C LEU A 501 -0.90 12.83 35.87
N THR A 502 -0.24 12.70 37.03
CA THR A 502 0.25 11.40 37.52
C THR A 502 -0.90 10.47 37.81
N THR A 503 -1.95 10.95 38.50
CA THR A 503 -3.15 10.15 38.79
C THR A 503 -3.86 9.75 37.50
N LEU A 504 -4.01 10.68 36.55
CA LEU A 504 -4.63 10.40 35.25
C LEU A 504 -3.86 9.32 34.48
N LYS A 505 -2.52 9.45 34.39
CA LYS A 505 -1.65 8.45 33.76
C LYS A 505 -1.77 7.09 34.44
N SER A 506 -1.83 7.04 35.78
CA SER A 506 -2.05 5.80 36.53
C SER A 506 -3.37 5.15 36.19
N VAL A 507 -4.48 5.91 36.16
CA VAL A 507 -5.79 5.38 35.76
C VAL A 507 -5.80 4.90 34.32
N LEU A 508 -5.10 5.56 33.41
CA LEU A 508 -4.95 5.14 32.02
C LEU A 508 -4.01 3.95 31.82
N GLY A 509 -3.24 3.56 32.83
CA GLY A 509 -2.25 2.48 32.74
C GLY A 509 -0.96 2.88 32.00
N LEU A 510 -0.64 4.17 31.93
CA LEU A 510 0.50 4.70 31.18
C LEU A 510 1.78 4.83 32.01
N ASN A 511 1.80 4.36 33.24
CA ASN A 511 2.96 4.52 34.16
C ASN A 511 4.17 3.65 33.83
N SER A 512 4.16 2.78 32.82
CA SER A 512 5.22 1.80 32.54
C SER A 512 6.05 2.06 31.28
N MET A 513 5.93 3.24 30.61
CA MET A 513 6.65 3.50 29.36
C MET A 513 7.79 4.55 29.50
N LEU A 514 8.26 4.85 30.71
CA LEU A 514 9.44 5.70 30.93
C LEU A 514 10.48 4.93 31.76
N SER A 515 11.08 3.91 31.14
CA SER A 515 12.37 3.36 31.59
C SER A 515 13.20 2.95 30.38
#